data_e983369d5239f7d3317ddcff98c5db7b
#
_entry.id   e983369d5239f7d3317ddcff98c5db7b
#
_cell.length_a   1.000
_cell.length_b   1.000
_cell.length_c   1.000
_cell.angle_alpha   90.00
_cell.angle_beta   90.00
_cell.angle_gamma   90.00
#
_symmetry.space_group_name_H-M   'P 1'
#
loop_
_entity.id
_entity.type
_entity.pdbx_description
1 polymer ?
#
loop_
_entity_poly.entity_id
_entity_poly.type
_entity_poly.pdbx_seq_one_letter_code
_entity_poly.pdbx_strand_id
1 'polypeptide(L)'
;MRSHVLTALLLLCMSAAYAQSTILHCGTLIDGIANTPRKNVSVIIAGNQISAIKEGFVEGAPQDKIIDLSKQTVTPGWMDMHVHLDGELTKEAFMEEFTMNPADYAFQSVAFSERTLMAGFTTVRDLGGGYGVNISLRNAINKGLVKGPRVFTAGKAISTTGGHADPTNGYRRDLMGDPGPDVGVVNGPDECRKAIRQAYKNGSDLIKIMATGGVLDLAKDGSGAQFTEEELKAIVETAKDYGMRVAAHAHGAEGIKRAIRAGVTSIEHGTFIDDEGMELAKKYGTWYVPTIIAGRSVADSAKIPGFYPAVITPKALSIGPKLQATFAKAYKAGVKIAFGTDAGVYAHGKNWLEFTYMVESGMPAMEAIKAATMQAADLLGMKDKLGSITVGKLADIVAVDGDPLQDIQTMGKVSFVMKDGLVFKNTTANLPTVKND
;
A
#
# COMPACT_ATOMS: atom_id res chain seq x y z
N MET A 1 32.08 64.42 -41.47
CA MET A 1 31.19 63.22 -41.44
C MET A 1 31.21 62.68 -40.02
N ARG A 2 30.19 62.96 -39.27
CA ARG A 2 30.05 62.45 -37.91
C ARG A 2 29.03 61.26 -37.91
N SER A 3 29.51 60.06 -37.60
CA SER A 3 28.73 58.88 -37.51
C SER A 3 28.03 58.82 -36.14
N HIS A 4 26.70 58.83 -36.07
CA HIS A 4 25.93 58.60 -34.85
C HIS A 4 25.67 57.09 -34.73
N VAL A 5 26.32 56.45 -33.75
CA VAL A 5 26.02 55.09 -33.35
C VAL A 5 24.84 55.17 -32.39
N LEU A 6 23.68 54.65 -32.86
CA LEU A 6 22.46 54.52 -32.07
C LEU A 6 22.56 53.20 -31.28
N THR A 7 22.84 53.29 -29.99
CA THR A 7 22.84 52.13 -29.10
C THR A 7 21.39 51.88 -28.65
N ALA A 8 20.74 50.87 -29.25
CA ALA A 8 19.43 50.42 -28.82
C ALA A 8 19.59 49.53 -27.57
N LEU A 9 19.16 50.05 -26.42
CA LEU A 9 19.06 49.29 -25.16
C LEU A 9 17.84 48.40 -25.24
N LEU A 10 18.01 47.11 -25.55
CA LEU A 10 16.96 46.09 -25.41
C LEU A 10 16.78 45.79 -23.91
N LEU A 11 15.77 46.38 -23.30
CA LEU A 11 15.23 45.95 -22.01
C LEU A 11 14.54 44.58 -22.22
N LEU A 12 15.26 43.50 -21.98
CA LEU A 12 14.64 42.18 -21.78
C LEU A 12 13.84 42.23 -20.45
N CYS A 13 12.55 42.53 -20.53
CA CYS A 13 11.62 42.19 -19.45
C CYS A 13 11.59 40.66 -19.34
N MET A 14 12.43 40.08 -18.49
CA MET A 14 12.21 38.74 -17.99
C MET A 14 10.94 38.79 -17.15
N SER A 15 9.79 38.58 -17.79
CA SER A 15 8.58 38.16 -17.07
C SER A 15 8.89 36.80 -16.48
N ALA A 16 9.23 36.80 -15.19
CA ALA A 16 9.22 35.55 -14.44
C ALA A 16 7.82 34.98 -14.59
N ALA A 17 7.68 33.99 -15.45
CA ALA A 17 6.44 33.19 -15.52
C ALA A 17 6.33 32.50 -14.17
N TYR A 18 5.62 33.12 -13.24
CA TYR A 18 5.24 32.45 -12.00
C TYR A 18 4.37 31.26 -12.40
N ALA A 19 4.91 30.06 -12.23
CA ALA A 19 4.12 28.84 -12.43
C ALA A 19 2.90 28.90 -11.51
N GLN A 20 1.73 28.61 -12.05
CA GLN A 20 0.48 28.55 -11.31
C GLN A 20 0.62 27.62 -10.10
N SER A 21 0.31 28.11 -8.91
CA SER A 21 0.28 27.32 -7.68
C SER A 21 -1.14 26.84 -7.38
N THR A 22 -1.25 25.72 -6.67
CA THR A 22 -2.49 25.29 -6.04
C THR A 22 -2.40 25.56 -4.55
N ILE A 23 -3.39 26.25 -3.98
CA ILE A 23 -3.47 26.61 -2.56
C ILE A 23 -4.64 25.85 -1.95
N LEU A 24 -4.36 25.00 -0.96
CA LEU A 24 -5.39 24.29 -0.19
C LEU A 24 -5.63 25.04 1.12
N HIS A 25 -6.85 25.50 1.36
CA HIS A 25 -7.27 26.09 2.64
C HIS A 25 -7.77 24.97 3.56
N CYS A 26 -6.93 24.51 4.47
CA CYS A 26 -7.19 23.36 5.34
C CYS A 26 -7.82 23.81 6.66
N GLY A 27 -9.04 23.34 6.99
CA GLY A 27 -9.67 23.66 8.28
C GLY A 27 -8.96 23.02 9.46
N THR A 28 -8.63 21.72 9.32
CA THR A 28 -7.76 20.98 10.24
C THR A 28 -6.67 20.31 9.41
N LEU A 29 -5.40 20.46 9.86
CA LEU A 29 -4.26 19.80 9.23
C LEU A 29 -3.60 18.82 10.20
N ILE A 30 -3.61 17.53 9.85
CA ILE A 30 -2.78 16.48 10.45
C ILE A 30 -1.60 16.27 9.50
N ASP A 31 -0.42 16.78 9.85
CA ASP A 31 0.73 16.81 8.95
C ASP A 31 1.48 15.47 8.83
N GLY A 32 1.11 14.47 9.63
CA GLY A 32 1.76 13.15 9.68
C GLY A 32 2.97 13.08 10.63
N ILE A 33 3.41 14.20 11.20
CA ILE A 33 4.57 14.27 12.12
C ILE A 33 4.13 14.63 13.52
N ALA A 34 3.46 15.78 13.67
CA ALA A 34 3.04 16.30 14.96
C ALA A 34 1.95 15.42 15.60
N ASN A 35 1.87 15.43 16.94
CA ASN A 35 0.78 14.77 17.65
C ASN A 35 -0.47 15.67 17.79
N THR A 36 -0.32 16.96 17.53
CA THR A 36 -1.40 17.94 17.63
C THR A 36 -1.71 18.49 16.25
N PRO A 37 -2.98 18.44 15.79
CA PRO A 37 -3.40 19.05 14.53
C PRO A 37 -3.26 20.58 14.57
N ARG A 38 -3.00 21.18 13.42
CA ARG A 38 -3.06 22.64 13.22
C ARG A 38 -4.42 23.03 12.64
N LYS A 39 -4.86 24.25 12.91
CA LYS A 39 -6.14 24.77 12.41
C LYS A 39 -5.91 25.93 11.45
N ASN A 40 -6.79 26.05 10.45
CA ASN A 40 -6.81 27.17 9.50
C ASN A 40 -5.43 27.39 8.86
N VAL A 41 -4.95 26.42 8.11
CA VAL A 41 -3.63 26.40 7.48
C VAL A 41 -3.77 26.40 5.97
N SER A 42 -2.92 27.15 5.28
CA SER A 42 -2.80 27.07 3.82
C SER A 42 -1.60 26.21 3.44
N VAL A 43 -1.83 25.19 2.60
CA VAL A 43 -0.78 24.38 1.97
C VAL A 43 -0.65 24.80 0.51
N ILE A 44 0.54 25.26 0.12
CA ILE A 44 0.82 25.77 -1.22
C ILE A 44 1.61 24.71 -2.00
N ILE A 45 1.13 24.37 -3.19
CA ILE A 45 1.69 23.35 -4.06
C ILE A 45 2.18 24.03 -5.34
N ALA A 46 3.42 23.75 -5.72
CA ALA A 46 4.03 24.14 -6.99
C ALA A 46 4.47 22.89 -7.75
N GLY A 47 3.90 22.69 -8.92
CA GLY A 47 4.09 21.43 -9.65
C GLY A 47 3.59 20.23 -8.85
N ASN A 48 4.48 19.29 -8.56
CA ASN A 48 4.15 18.09 -7.80
C ASN A 48 4.62 18.11 -6.33
N GLN A 49 5.10 19.28 -5.84
CA GLN A 49 5.68 19.39 -4.49
C GLN A 49 4.96 20.43 -3.64
N ILE A 50 5.01 20.23 -2.34
CA ILE A 50 4.59 21.20 -1.34
C ILE A 50 5.70 22.27 -1.28
N SER A 51 5.35 23.51 -1.65
CA SER A 51 6.28 24.63 -1.71
C SER A 51 6.28 25.49 -0.44
N ALA A 52 5.12 25.60 0.23
CA ALA A 52 5.02 26.34 1.48
C ALA A 52 3.82 25.86 2.32
N ILE A 53 3.88 26.13 3.63
CA ILE A 53 2.79 25.94 4.59
C ILE A 53 2.70 27.24 5.40
N LYS A 54 1.51 27.87 5.42
CA LYS A 54 1.29 29.16 6.08
C LYS A 54 0.11 29.11 7.04
N GLU A 55 0.22 29.80 8.14
CA GLU A 55 -0.90 30.01 9.06
C GLU A 55 -1.95 30.94 8.42
N GLY A 56 -3.21 30.66 8.69
CA GLY A 56 -4.35 31.36 8.09
C GLY A 56 -4.63 30.94 6.65
N PHE A 57 -5.72 31.48 6.11
CA PHE A 57 -6.10 31.29 4.69
C PHE A 57 -5.51 32.44 3.90
N VAL A 58 -4.45 32.14 3.13
CA VAL A 58 -3.74 33.14 2.31
C VAL A 58 -4.45 33.33 0.98
N GLU A 59 -4.47 34.58 0.52
CA GLU A 59 -4.88 34.92 -0.83
C GLU A 59 -3.83 34.41 -1.84
N GLY A 60 -4.29 33.92 -2.97
CA GLY A 60 -3.42 33.54 -4.10
C GLY A 60 -3.20 34.71 -5.04
N ALA A 61 -2.18 34.59 -5.89
CA ALA A 61 -2.06 35.46 -7.07
C ALA A 61 -3.23 35.15 -8.05
N PRO A 62 -3.58 36.08 -8.96
CA PRO A 62 -4.72 35.89 -9.88
C PRO A 62 -4.69 34.59 -10.70
N GLN A 63 -3.51 34.03 -10.94
CA GLN A 63 -3.34 32.79 -11.68
C GLN A 63 -3.41 31.53 -10.79
N ASP A 64 -3.37 31.66 -9.45
CA ASP A 64 -3.35 30.55 -8.53
C ASP A 64 -4.74 29.89 -8.41
N LYS A 65 -4.74 28.58 -8.20
CA LYS A 65 -5.96 27.82 -7.94
C LYS A 65 -6.16 27.62 -6.44
N ILE A 66 -7.21 28.23 -5.88
CA ILE A 66 -7.60 28.00 -4.48
C ILE A 66 -8.60 26.84 -4.42
N ILE A 67 -8.35 25.90 -3.52
CA ILE A 67 -9.26 24.79 -3.17
C ILE A 67 -9.64 24.94 -1.70
N ASP A 68 -10.92 25.13 -1.46
CA ASP A 68 -11.46 25.31 -0.11
C ASP A 68 -11.71 23.94 0.56
N LEU A 69 -10.90 23.62 1.55
CA LEU A 69 -10.99 22.48 2.45
C LEU A 69 -11.14 22.96 3.90
N SER A 70 -11.69 24.17 4.11
CA SER A 70 -11.80 24.80 5.43
C SER A 70 -12.72 24.07 6.40
N LYS A 71 -13.57 23.17 5.89
CA LYS A 71 -14.48 22.35 6.71
C LYS A 71 -13.99 20.91 6.88
N GLN A 72 -12.90 20.53 6.22
CA GLN A 72 -12.37 19.19 6.21
C GLN A 72 -11.17 19.02 7.14
N THR A 73 -10.87 17.76 7.47
CA THR A 73 -9.58 17.36 8.04
C THR A 73 -8.69 16.85 6.91
N VAL A 74 -7.55 17.53 6.76
CA VAL A 74 -6.54 17.23 5.72
C VAL A 74 -5.40 16.44 6.31
N THR A 75 -4.98 15.38 5.62
CA THR A 75 -3.88 14.49 6.00
C THR A 75 -2.93 14.29 4.81
N PRO A 76 -1.70 13.78 5.02
CA PRO A 76 -0.92 13.24 3.91
C PRO A 76 -1.71 12.13 3.21
N GLY A 77 -1.43 11.91 1.93
CA GLY A 77 -1.96 10.75 1.20
C GLY A 77 -1.64 9.44 1.93
N TRP A 78 -2.64 8.59 2.07
CA TRP A 78 -2.49 7.32 2.79
C TRP A 78 -1.74 6.31 1.95
N MET A 79 -1.06 5.41 2.65
CA MET A 79 -0.22 4.38 2.08
C MET A 79 -0.64 3.02 2.62
N ASP A 80 -0.94 2.08 1.72
CA ASP A 80 -1.29 0.70 2.06
C ASP A 80 -0.13 -0.23 1.69
N MET A 81 0.49 -0.84 2.70
CA MET A 81 1.70 -1.64 2.54
C MET A 81 1.45 -3.10 2.18
N HIS A 82 0.19 -3.47 1.94
CA HIS A 82 -0.17 -4.82 1.51
C HIS A 82 -1.47 -4.81 0.70
N VAL A 83 -1.35 -4.88 -0.61
CA VAL A 83 -2.49 -5.04 -1.53
C VAL A 83 -2.17 -6.05 -2.63
N HIS A 84 -3.22 -6.52 -3.33
CA HIS A 84 -3.18 -7.32 -4.54
C HIS A 84 -4.12 -6.69 -5.56
N LEU A 85 -3.59 -5.85 -6.46
CA LEU A 85 -4.41 -5.03 -7.37
C LEU A 85 -4.96 -5.79 -8.58
N ASP A 86 -4.56 -7.03 -8.77
CA ASP A 86 -4.96 -7.85 -9.92
C ASP A 86 -6.23 -8.68 -9.70
N GLY A 87 -6.78 -8.71 -8.47
CA GLY A 87 -7.99 -9.47 -8.20
C GLY A 87 -8.76 -9.00 -6.98
N GLU A 88 -9.97 -9.54 -6.83
CA GLU A 88 -10.79 -9.51 -5.63
C GLU A 88 -11.30 -10.91 -5.36
N LEU A 89 -11.18 -11.38 -4.11
CA LEU A 89 -11.67 -12.69 -3.74
C LEU A 89 -13.21 -12.70 -3.69
N THR A 90 -13.78 -13.39 -4.64
CA THR A 90 -15.23 -13.64 -4.76
C THR A 90 -15.53 -15.12 -4.65
N LYS A 91 -16.79 -15.50 -4.66
CA LYS A 91 -17.20 -16.90 -4.70
C LYS A 91 -16.75 -17.60 -6.00
N GLU A 92 -16.61 -16.83 -7.07
CA GLU A 92 -16.23 -17.28 -8.40
C GLU A 92 -14.71 -17.35 -8.60
N ALA A 93 -13.89 -16.77 -7.68
CA ALA A 93 -12.45 -16.58 -7.86
C ALA A 93 -11.68 -17.85 -8.23
N PHE A 94 -12.04 -19.01 -7.65
CA PHE A 94 -11.43 -20.30 -7.98
C PHE A 94 -11.75 -20.78 -9.40
N MET A 95 -12.89 -20.36 -9.97
CA MET A 95 -13.24 -20.67 -11.36
C MET A 95 -12.61 -19.70 -12.33
N GLU A 96 -12.38 -18.47 -11.91
CA GLU A 96 -11.77 -17.42 -12.73
C GLU A 96 -10.34 -17.80 -13.15
N GLU A 97 -9.60 -18.54 -12.33
CA GLU A 97 -8.28 -19.09 -12.69
C GLU A 97 -8.29 -19.93 -13.98
N PHE A 98 -9.44 -20.52 -14.32
CA PHE A 98 -9.61 -21.36 -15.52
C PHE A 98 -10.32 -20.66 -16.68
N THR A 99 -10.97 -19.53 -16.41
CA THR A 99 -11.85 -18.87 -17.38
C THR A 99 -11.35 -17.49 -17.83
N MET A 100 -10.49 -16.85 -17.04
CA MET A 100 -9.96 -15.52 -17.35
C MET A 100 -8.60 -15.58 -18.05
N ASN A 101 -8.42 -14.69 -19.01
CA ASN A 101 -7.15 -14.45 -19.66
C ASN A 101 -6.34 -13.35 -18.93
N PRO A 102 -5.02 -13.26 -19.13
CA PRO A 102 -4.21 -12.19 -18.53
C PRO A 102 -4.74 -10.77 -18.81
N ALA A 103 -5.40 -10.55 -19.95
CA ALA A 103 -6.02 -9.27 -20.28
C ALA A 103 -7.21 -8.92 -19.38
N ASP A 104 -8.00 -9.93 -18.99
CA ASP A 104 -9.16 -9.72 -18.10
C ASP A 104 -8.68 -9.21 -16.72
N TYR A 105 -7.64 -9.85 -16.15
CA TYR A 105 -6.98 -9.40 -14.93
C TYR A 105 -6.41 -7.98 -15.06
N ALA A 106 -5.82 -7.65 -16.23
CA ALA A 106 -5.28 -6.32 -16.47
C ALA A 106 -6.38 -5.24 -16.48
N PHE A 107 -7.54 -5.49 -17.10
CA PHE A 107 -8.65 -4.55 -17.10
C PHE A 107 -9.31 -4.40 -15.72
N GLN A 108 -9.47 -5.50 -14.99
CA GLN A 108 -9.97 -5.44 -13.61
C GLN A 108 -9.02 -4.62 -12.72
N SER A 109 -7.71 -4.80 -12.86
CA SER A 109 -6.71 -4.10 -12.05
C SER A 109 -6.78 -2.58 -12.21
N VAL A 110 -7.17 -2.07 -13.39
CA VAL A 110 -7.40 -0.63 -13.60
C VAL A 110 -8.54 -0.12 -12.73
N ALA A 111 -9.67 -0.83 -12.70
CA ALA A 111 -10.82 -0.44 -11.87
C ALA A 111 -10.50 -0.52 -10.37
N PHE A 112 -9.78 -1.56 -9.96
CA PHE A 112 -9.38 -1.78 -8.56
C PHE A 112 -8.41 -0.68 -8.09
N SER A 113 -7.43 -0.33 -8.94
CA SER A 113 -6.47 0.72 -8.63
C SER A 113 -7.14 2.10 -8.53
N GLU A 114 -8.09 2.42 -9.41
CA GLU A 114 -8.84 3.68 -9.33
C GLU A 114 -9.67 3.74 -8.05
N ARG A 115 -10.40 2.66 -7.69
CA ARG A 115 -11.16 2.60 -6.42
C ARG A 115 -10.27 2.80 -5.20
N THR A 116 -9.08 2.20 -5.19
CA THR A 116 -8.10 2.35 -4.11
C THR A 116 -7.61 3.80 -4.00
N LEU A 117 -7.29 4.45 -5.12
CA LEU A 117 -6.90 5.86 -5.13
C LEU A 117 -8.03 6.77 -4.63
N MET A 118 -9.28 6.56 -5.11
CA MET A 118 -10.45 7.36 -4.72
C MET A 118 -10.84 7.18 -3.25
N ALA A 119 -10.39 6.08 -2.63
CA ALA A 119 -10.53 5.83 -1.19
C ALA A 119 -9.44 6.52 -0.34
N GLY A 120 -8.52 7.30 -0.96
CA GLY A 120 -7.50 8.08 -0.25
C GLY A 120 -6.10 7.43 -0.21
N PHE A 121 -5.93 6.25 -0.76
CA PHE A 121 -4.63 5.57 -0.80
C PHE A 121 -3.85 6.01 -2.03
N THR A 122 -2.95 6.99 -1.87
CA THR A 122 -2.16 7.57 -2.96
C THR A 122 -0.94 6.76 -3.31
N THR A 123 -0.49 5.88 -2.41
CA THR A 123 0.63 4.96 -2.61
C THR A 123 0.28 3.59 -2.05
N VAL A 124 0.66 2.53 -2.77
CA VAL A 124 0.46 1.15 -2.33
C VAL A 124 1.69 0.29 -2.57
N ARG A 125 1.85 -0.74 -1.74
CA ARG A 125 2.80 -1.84 -1.95
C ARG A 125 2.01 -3.08 -2.33
N ASP A 126 2.08 -3.45 -3.62
CA ASP A 126 1.45 -4.64 -4.17
C ASP A 126 2.37 -5.85 -3.95
N LEU A 127 1.91 -6.81 -3.18
CA LEU A 127 2.73 -7.94 -2.71
C LEU A 127 2.57 -9.22 -3.54
N GLY A 128 2.10 -9.08 -4.74
CA GLY A 128 2.12 -10.17 -5.71
C GLY A 128 0.86 -10.25 -6.53
N GLY A 129 1.03 -10.67 -7.76
CA GLY A 129 -0.04 -10.88 -8.73
C GLY A 129 0.35 -11.87 -9.81
N GLY A 130 -0.64 -12.28 -10.59
CA GLY A 130 -0.47 -13.18 -11.72
C GLY A 130 -0.02 -12.47 -12.99
N TYR A 131 0.60 -13.20 -13.88
CA TYR A 131 0.87 -12.81 -15.28
C TYR A 131 1.63 -11.49 -15.50
N GLY A 132 2.25 -10.92 -14.45
CA GLY A 132 2.93 -9.61 -14.51
C GLY A 132 1.97 -8.41 -14.64
N VAL A 133 0.69 -8.60 -14.35
CA VAL A 133 -0.35 -7.56 -14.45
C VAL A 133 -0.03 -6.37 -13.56
N ASN A 134 0.39 -6.59 -12.33
CA ASN A 134 0.74 -5.55 -11.37
C ASN A 134 1.94 -4.69 -11.80
N ILE A 135 2.97 -5.27 -12.43
CA ILE A 135 4.08 -4.53 -13.03
C ILE A 135 3.58 -3.69 -14.22
N SER A 136 2.74 -4.27 -15.06
CA SER A 136 2.13 -3.58 -16.21
C SER A 136 1.24 -2.44 -15.78
N LEU A 137 0.41 -2.63 -14.75
CA LEU A 137 -0.44 -1.61 -14.13
C LEU A 137 0.40 -0.44 -13.59
N ARG A 138 1.44 -0.72 -12.79
CA ARG A 138 2.37 0.31 -12.30
C ARG A 138 2.94 1.13 -13.46
N ASN A 139 3.40 0.47 -14.51
CA ASN A 139 3.98 1.14 -15.66
C ASN A 139 2.95 1.99 -16.42
N ALA A 140 1.70 1.54 -16.54
CA ALA A 140 0.62 2.28 -17.16
C ALA A 140 0.23 3.52 -16.33
N ILE A 141 0.15 3.40 -15.00
CA ILE A 141 -0.09 4.53 -14.09
C ILE A 141 1.04 5.56 -14.21
N ASN A 142 2.31 5.13 -14.18
CA ASN A 142 3.48 6.01 -14.29
C ASN A 142 3.54 6.76 -15.63
N LYS A 143 2.98 6.18 -16.69
CA LYS A 143 2.84 6.84 -18.01
C LYS A 143 1.59 7.71 -18.13
N GLY A 144 0.74 7.75 -17.11
CA GLY A 144 -0.53 8.49 -17.14
C GLY A 144 -1.60 7.88 -18.05
N LEU A 145 -1.45 6.62 -18.46
CA LEU A 145 -2.43 5.92 -19.31
C LEU A 145 -3.69 5.54 -18.55
N VAL A 146 -3.55 5.25 -17.26
CA VAL A 146 -4.66 4.89 -16.36
C VAL A 146 -4.48 5.59 -15.01
N LYS A 147 -5.60 5.80 -14.30
CA LYS A 147 -5.58 6.36 -12.94
C LYS A 147 -5.29 5.27 -11.91
N GLY A 148 -4.55 5.62 -10.89
CA GLY A 148 -4.25 4.73 -9.77
C GLY A 148 -3.27 5.35 -8.77
N PRO A 149 -3.02 4.68 -7.64
CA PRO A 149 -2.00 5.08 -6.68
C PRO A 149 -0.59 4.94 -7.28
N ARG A 150 0.40 5.46 -6.60
CA ARG A 150 1.79 5.11 -6.85
C ARG A 150 2.01 3.67 -6.37
N VAL A 151 2.36 2.77 -7.28
CA VAL A 151 2.50 1.33 -6.98
C VAL A 151 3.97 0.96 -6.85
N PHE A 152 4.30 0.27 -5.76
CA PHE A 152 5.54 -0.50 -5.59
C PHE A 152 5.15 -1.97 -5.59
N THR A 153 5.70 -2.76 -6.51
CA THR A 153 5.23 -4.14 -6.67
C THR A 153 6.33 -5.19 -6.55
N ALA A 154 5.98 -6.31 -5.93
CA ALA A 154 6.81 -7.51 -5.89
C ALA A 154 6.79 -8.31 -7.20
N GLY A 155 5.88 -7.98 -8.11
CA GLY A 155 5.63 -8.81 -9.28
C GLY A 155 4.95 -10.12 -8.86
N LYS A 156 5.67 -11.21 -8.76
CA LYS A 156 5.17 -12.50 -8.27
C LYS A 156 5.76 -12.84 -6.90
N ALA A 157 4.94 -13.42 -6.02
CA ALA A 157 5.43 -13.95 -4.75
C ALA A 157 6.26 -15.21 -4.96
N ILE A 158 7.24 -15.43 -4.08
CA ILE A 158 8.16 -16.58 -4.09
C ILE A 158 7.78 -17.54 -2.97
N SER A 159 7.65 -18.82 -3.31
CA SER A 159 7.26 -19.92 -2.42
C SER A 159 8.11 -21.15 -2.67
N THR A 160 8.08 -22.11 -1.76
CA THR A 160 8.61 -23.46 -2.01
C THR A 160 7.65 -24.31 -2.80
N THR A 161 8.07 -25.42 -3.37
CA THR A 161 7.17 -26.46 -3.91
C THR A 161 6.19 -26.89 -2.83
N GLY A 162 4.90 -26.88 -3.14
CA GLY A 162 3.83 -27.13 -2.18
C GLY A 162 3.60 -26.03 -1.15
N GLY A 163 4.31 -24.89 -1.25
CA GLY A 163 4.16 -23.74 -0.37
C GLY A 163 2.95 -22.87 -0.74
N HIS A 164 2.66 -21.86 0.11
CA HIS A 164 1.41 -21.08 0.04
C HIS A 164 1.17 -20.38 -1.31
N ALA A 165 2.21 -19.92 -2.01
CA ALA A 165 2.08 -19.30 -3.33
C ALA A 165 2.49 -20.23 -4.49
N ASP A 166 2.59 -21.52 -4.26
CA ASP A 166 2.71 -22.49 -5.36
C ASP A 166 1.35 -22.56 -6.07
N PRO A 167 1.25 -22.09 -7.33
CA PRO A 167 -0.02 -22.00 -8.03
C PRO A 167 -0.61 -23.37 -8.41
N THR A 168 0.13 -24.45 -8.17
CA THR A 168 -0.28 -25.82 -8.54
C THR A 168 -0.82 -26.61 -7.35
N ASN A 169 -0.84 -26.05 -6.16
CA ASN A 169 -1.33 -26.70 -4.95
C ASN A 169 -2.78 -27.18 -5.10
N GLY A 170 -2.99 -28.50 -4.95
CA GLY A 170 -4.30 -29.13 -4.98
C GLY A 170 -4.89 -29.33 -6.38
N TYR A 171 -4.23 -28.90 -7.43
CA TYR A 171 -4.65 -29.10 -8.82
C TYR A 171 -4.04 -30.36 -9.43
N ARG A 172 -4.68 -30.86 -10.47
CA ARG A 172 -4.16 -31.98 -11.25
C ARG A 172 -2.85 -31.57 -11.96
N ARG A 173 -1.81 -32.38 -11.80
CA ARG A 173 -0.47 -32.12 -12.34
C ARG A 173 -0.45 -31.97 -13.88
N ASP A 174 -1.29 -32.74 -14.58
CA ASP A 174 -1.40 -32.67 -16.03
C ASP A 174 -2.08 -31.40 -16.56
N LEU A 175 -2.77 -30.65 -15.70
CA LEU A 175 -3.35 -29.32 -16.02
C LEU A 175 -2.39 -28.20 -15.69
N MET A 176 -1.72 -28.25 -14.54
CA MET A 176 -0.97 -27.10 -14.00
C MET A 176 0.55 -27.27 -14.10
N GLY A 177 1.03 -28.48 -14.43
CA GLY A 177 2.45 -28.77 -14.54
C GLY A 177 3.18 -28.81 -13.20
N ASP A 178 4.47 -28.49 -13.24
CA ASP A 178 5.39 -28.51 -12.11
C ASP A 178 6.28 -27.25 -12.22
N PRO A 179 5.91 -26.13 -11.62
CA PRO A 179 6.55 -24.84 -11.82
C PRO A 179 7.90 -24.76 -11.11
N GLY A 180 8.77 -23.88 -11.61
CA GLY A 180 10.10 -23.63 -11.06
C GLY A 180 10.36 -22.14 -10.77
N PRO A 181 11.64 -21.74 -10.63
CA PRO A 181 12.04 -20.39 -10.23
C PRO A 181 11.52 -19.26 -11.13
N ASP A 182 11.22 -19.54 -12.38
CA ASP A 182 10.70 -18.54 -13.34
C ASP A 182 9.30 -18.05 -12.97
N VAL A 183 8.53 -18.86 -12.24
CA VAL A 183 7.21 -18.52 -11.74
C VAL A 183 7.17 -18.42 -10.20
N GLY A 184 8.33 -18.34 -9.56
CA GLY A 184 8.47 -18.10 -8.13
C GLY A 184 8.38 -19.33 -7.24
N VAL A 185 8.46 -20.56 -7.81
CA VAL A 185 8.54 -21.81 -7.01
C VAL A 185 9.99 -22.28 -6.93
N VAL A 186 10.54 -22.38 -5.72
CA VAL A 186 11.98 -22.58 -5.51
C VAL A 186 12.26 -23.61 -4.42
N ASN A 187 13.39 -24.32 -4.57
CA ASN A 187 13.91 -25.25 -3.58
C ASN A 187 15.43 -25.10 -3.50
N GLY A 188 15.92 -24.94 -2.29
CA GLY A 188 17.34 -24.71 -2.02
C GLY A 188 17.85 -23.30 -2.36
N PRO A 189 19.00 -22.93 -1.83
CA PRO A 189 19.54 -21.57 -1.92
C PRO A 189 19.80 -21.08 -3.35
N ASP A 190 20.18 -21.96 -4.28
CA ASP A 190 20.54 -21.55 -5.64
C ASP A 190 19.30 -21.17 -6.47
N GLU A 191 18.20 -21.92 -6.33
CA GLU A 191 16.94 -21.55 -6.96
C GLU A 191 16.35 -20.28 -6.34
N CYS A 192 16.50 -20.10 -5.02
CA CYS A 192 16.15 -18.86 -4.35
C CYS A 192 16.88 -17.65 -4.98
N ARG A 193 18.21 -17.74 -5.15
CA ARG A 193 19.01 -16.70 -5.80
C ARG A 193 18.55 -16.45 -7.24
N LYS A 194 18.25 -17.52 -7.98
CA LYS A 194 17.74 -17.42 -9.37
C LYS A 194 16.43 -16.67 -9.43
N ALA A 195 15.47 -16.99 -8.54
CA ALA A 195 14.17 -16.34 -8.51
C ALA A 195 14.27 -14.84 -8.16
N ILE A 196 15.13 -14.44 -7.22
CA ILE A 196 15.36 -13.03 -6.89
C ILE A 196 15.89 -12.27 -8.11
N ARG A 197 16.88 -12.82 -8.81
CA ARG A 197 17.44 -12.23 -10.03
C ARG A 197 16.40 -12.14 -11.14
N GLN A 198 15.52 -13.14 -11.24
CA GLN A 198 14.42 -13.13 -12.21
C GLN A 198 13.38 -12.05 -11.86
N ALA A 199 13.02 -11.89 -10.58
CA ALA A 199 12.13 -10.81 -10.12
C ALA A 199 12.72 -9.43 -10.47
N TYR A 200 14.01 -9.20 -10.20
CA TYR A 200 14.70 -7.97 -10.58
C TYR A 200 14.67 -7.74 -12.10
N LYS A 201 15.00 -8.77 -12.90
CA LYS A 201 14.95 -8.72 -14.37
C LYS A 201 13.55 -8.34 -14.88
N ASN A 202 12.51 -8.85 -14.25
CA ASN A 202 11.11 -8.59 -14.61
C ASN A 202 10.63 -7.19 -14.17
N GLY A 203 11.42 -6.48 -13.36
CA GLY A 203 11.13 -5.11 -12.92
C GLY A 203 10.37 -5.02 -11.60
N SER A 204 10.49 -6.01 -10.72
CA SER A 204 9.99 -5.93 -9.34
C SER A 204 10.71 -4.82 -8.55
N ASP A 205 9.99 -4.10 -7.71
CA ASP A 205 10.54 -3.05 -6.82
C ASP A 205 11.00 -3.62 -5.48
N LEU A 206 10.49 -4.79 -5.11
CA LEU A 206 10.75 -5.50 -3.87
C LEU A 206 10.48 -7.00 -4.07
N ILE A 207 10.76 -7.78 -3.03
CA ILE A 207 10.52 -9.22 -3.02
C ILE A 207 9.41 -9.55 -2.02
N LYS A 208 8.49 -10.44 -2.39
CA LYS A 208 7.53 -11.10 -1.50
C LYS A 208 7.85 -12.59 -1.41
N ILE A 209 7.90 -13.10 -0.19
CA ILE A 209 8.04 -14.54 0.07
C ILE A 209 6.90 -15.07 0.94
N MET A 210 6.66 -16.37 0.85
CA MET A 210 5.72 -17.10 1.72
C MET A 210 6.52 -17.90 2.75
N ALA A 211 6.80 -17.29 3.92
CA ALA A 211 7.61 -17.94 4.96
C ALA A 211 6.86 -19.06 5.70
N THR A 212 5.54 -19.07 5.62
CA THR A 212 4.68 -20.13 6.19
C THR A 212 3.59 -20.52 5.20
N GLY A 213 2.86 -21.60 5.52
CA GLY A 213 1.55 -21.89 4.95
C GLY A 213 0.57 -20.74 5.16
N GLY A 214 -0.54 -20.75 4.43
CA GLY A 214 -1.56 -19.70 4.44
C GLY A 214 -2.98 -20.25 4.60
N VAL A 215 -3.92 -19.32 4.68
CA VAL A 215 -5.34 -19.65 4.88
C VAL A 215 -6.03 -20.04 3.57
N LEU A 216 -5.77 -19.29 2.51
CA LEU A 216 -6.55 -19.32 1.26
C LEU A 216 -5.94 -20.24 0.18
N ASP A 217 -5.14 -21.22 0.56
CA ASP A 217 -4.68 -22.29 -0.33
C ASP A 217 -5.33 -23.65 0.00
N LEU A 218 -5.15 -24.62 -0.89
CA LEU A 218 -5.68 -25.97 -0.74
C LEU A 218 -4.80 -26.87 0.15
N ALA A 219 -3.63 -26.40 0.62
CA ALA A 219 -2.81 -27.12 1.59
C ALA A 219 -3.50 -27.21 2.95
N LYS A 220 -3.28 -28.32 3.67
CA LYS A 220 -3.91 -28.55 4.98
C LYS A 220 -3.34 -27.65 6.07
N ASP A 221 -2.03 -27.44 6.05
CA ASP A 221 -1.33 -26.61 7.04
C ASP A 221 -1.32 -25.15 6.62
N GLY A 222 -1.85 -24.29 7.48
CA GLY A 222 -1.86 -22.84 7.28
C GLY A 222 -0.79 -22.08 8.07
N SER A 223 0.12 -22.75 8.80
CA SER A 223 1.05 -22.07 9.71
C SER A 223 2.47 -22.63 9.75
N GLY A 224 2.74 -23.79 9.20
CA GLY A 224 4.08 -24.39 9.19
C GLY A 224 5.10 -23.54 8.42
N ALA A 225 6.36 -23.50 8.94
CA ALA A 225 7.46 -22.84 8.25
C ALA A 225 7.77 -23.56 6.93
N GLN A 226 7.88 -22.82 5.83
CA GLN A 226 8.04 -23.37 4.48
C GLN A 226 9.46 -23.19 3.91
N PHE A 227 10.24 -22.26 4.42
CA PHE A 227 11.63 -22.07 4.06
C PHE A 227 12.57 -22.51 5.18
N THR A 228 13.72 -23.06 4.80
CA THR A 228 14.85 -23.23 5.70
C THR A 228 15.55 -21.90 5.97
N GLU A 229 16.37 -21.83 7.03
CA GLU A 229 17.14 -20.60 7.31
C GLU A 229 18.17 -20.28 6.21
N GLU A 230 18.74 -21.31 5.57
CA GLU A 230 19.69 -21.15 4.45
C GLU A 230 19.02 -20.53 3.22
N GLU A 231 17.79 -20.97 2.88
CA GLU A 231 17.00 -20.41 1.78
C GLU A 231 16.63 -18.96 2.05
N LEU A 232 16.12 -18.66 3.24
CA LEU A 232 15.77 -17.29 3.65
C LEU A 232 16.98 -16.37 3.61
N LYS A 233 18.15 -16.83 4.08
CA LYS A 233 19.39 -16.08 3.99
C LYS A 233 19.79 -15.80 2.55
N ALA A 234 19.73 -16.81 1.67
CA ALA A 234 20.04 -16.64 0.25
C ALA A 234 19.10 -15.63 -0.44
N ILE A 235 17.80 -15.64 -0.10
CA ILE A 235 16.81 -14.67 -0.58
C ILE A 235 17.19 -13.26 -0.13
N VAL A 236 17.35 -13.04 1.17
CA VAL A 236 17.56 -11.69 1.75
C VAL A 236 18.88 -11.09 1.28
N GLU A 237 19.97 -11.86 1.29
CA GLU A 237 21.27 -11.40 0.82
C GLU A 237 21.23 -11.02 -0.66
N THR A 238 20.64 -11.87 -1.51
CA THR A 238 20.53 -11.58 -2.93
C THR A 238 19.62 -10.38 -3.20
N ALA A 239 18.49 -10.25 -2.50
CA ALA A 239 17.63 -9.08 -2.62
C ALA A 239 18.36 -7.78 -2.24
N LYS A 240 19.16 -7.81 -1.18
CA LYS A 240 19.99 -6.70 -0.72
C LYS A 240 21.02 -6.25 -1.76
N ASP A 241 21.64 -7.19 -2.48
CA ASP A 241 22.60 -6.88 -3.56
C ASP A 241 21.96 -6.06 -4.68
N TYR A 242 20.66 -6.21 -4.89
CA TYR A 242 19.86 -5.44 -5.86
C TYR A 242 19.11 -4.25 -5.24
N GLY A 243 19.37 -3.92 -3.98
CA GLY A 243 18.71 -2.82 -3.27
C GLY A 243 17.22 -3.07 -2.98
N MET A 244 16.75 -4.32 -3.10
CA MET A 244 15.36 -4.69 -2.88
C MET A 244 15.10 -5.10 -1.42
N ARG A 245 13.93 -4.69 -0.91
CA ARG A 245 13.42 -5.09 0.40
C ARG A 245 12.64 -6.40 0.28
N VAL A 246 12.57 -7.16 1.38
CA VAL A 246 11.84 -8.44 1.42
C VAL A 246 10.67 -8.34 2.39
N ALA A 247 9.46 -8.61 1.90
CA ALA A 247 8.23 -8.76 2.67
C ALA A 247 7.91 -10.26 2.81
N ALA A 248 7.58 -10.72 4.01
CA ALA A 248 7.32 -12.12 4.29
C ALA A 248 5.90 -12.35 4.82
N HIS A 249 5.06 -13.03 4.02
CA HIS A 249 3.83 -13.65 4.56
C HIS A 249 4.22 -14.66 5.63
N ALA A 250 3.67 -14.54 6.81
CA ALA A 250 3.91 -15.51 7.86
C ALA A 250 2.80 -15.51 8.92
N HIS A 251 2.20 -16.68 9.16
CA HIS A 251 1.26 -16.88 10.25
C HIS A 251 1.92 -17.53 11.46
N GLY A 252 2.62 -18.64 11.29
CA GLY A 252 3.18 -19.44 12.39
C GLY A 252 4.45 -18.84 13.00
N ALA A 253 4.59 -18.96 14.32
CA ALA A 253 5.66 -18.35 15.11
C ALA A 253 7.07 -18.76 14.64
N GLU A 254 7.29 -20.03 14.29
CA GLU A 254 8.60 -20.50 13.84
C GLU A 254 9.02 -19.87 12.51
N GLY A 255 8.11 -19.83 11.51
CA GLY A 255 8.39 -19.19 10.22
C GLY A 255 8.62 -17.68 10.37
N ILE A 256 7.84 -17.01 11.24
CA ILE A 256 8.05 -15.59 11.59
C ILE A 256 9.48 -15.38 12.14
N LYS A 257 9.88 -16.17 13.11
CA LYS A 257 11.19 -16.03 13.76
C LYS A 257 12.35 -16.30 12.80
N ARG A 258 12.24 -17.32 11.93
CA ARG A 258 13.24 -17.59 10.87
C ARG A 258 13.34 -16.43 9.90
N ALA A 259 12.21 -15.91 9.41
CA ALA A 259 12.19 -14.79 8.50
C ALA A 259 12.82 -13.53 9.10
N ILE A 260 12.50 -13.20 10.37
CA ILE A 260 13.11 -12.06 11.09
C ILE A 260 14.61 -12.23 11.24
N ARG A 261 15.09 -13.42 11.66
CA ARG A 261 16.53 -13.70 11.82
C ARG A 261 17.28 -13.60 10.49
N ALA A 262 16.65 -13.98 9.39
CA ALA A 262 17.22 -13.82 8.05
C ALA A 262 17.31 -12.36 7.61
N GLY A 263 16.57 -11.42 8.24
CA GLY A 263 16.64 -10.00 7.97
C GLY A 263 15.57 -9.49 7.00
N VAL A 264 14.38 -10.11 6.95
CA VAL A 264 13.26 -9.57 6.17
C VAL A 264 12.87 -8.18 6.68
N THR A 265 12.40 -7.32 5.78
CA THR A 265 12.02 -5.94 6.12
C THR A 265 10.70 -5.89 6.87
N SER A 266 9.73 -6.75 6.49
CA SER A 266 8.41 -6.81 7.13
C SER A 266 7.85 -8.22 7.22
N ILE A 267 7.08 -8.44 8.28
CA ILE A 267 6.20 -9.59 8.46
C ILE A 267 4.77 -9.14 8.16
N GLU A 268 4.14 -9.84 7.26
CA GLU A 268 2.75 -9.64 6.87
C GLU A 268 1.86 -10.59 7.66
N HIS A 269 0.71 -10.13 8.14
CA HIS A 269 -0.26 -10.84 8.98
C HIS A 269 0.25 -11.17 10.39
N GLY A 270 1.33 -11.89 10.54
CA GLY A 270 1.96 -12.18 11.84
C GLY A 270 1.06 -12.87 12.87
N THR A 271 0.05 -13.64 12.44
CA THR A 271 -1.11 -14.10 13.25
C THR A 271 -0.72 -14.76 14.57
N PHE A 272 0.34 -15.56 14.59
CA PHE A 272 0.79 -16.29 15.76
C PHE A 272 2.18 -15.84 16.23
N ILE A 273 2.55 -14.58 15.99
CA ILE A 273 3.79 -14.03 16.55
C ILE A 273 3.73 -14.11 18.06
N ASP A 274 4.70 -14.78 18.64
CA ASP A 274 4.85 -14.95 20.09
C ASP A 274 5.74 -13.85 20.70
N ASP A 275 5.91 -13.85 22.01
CA ASP A 275 6.72 -12.85 22.71
C ASP A 275 8.17 -12.83 22.22
N GLU A 276 8.76 -14.00 21.92
CA GLU A 276 10.11 -14.09 21.34
C GLU A 276 10.13 -13.44 19.94
N GLY A 277 9.15 -13.73 19.11
CA GLY A 277 9.01 -13.12 17.77
C GLY A 277 8.87 -11.59 17.83
N MET A 278 8.13 -11.06 18.80
CA MET A 278 8.00 -9.61 19.03
C MET A 278 9.32 -8.98 19.46
N GLU A 279 10.06 -9.62 20.37
CA GLU A 279 11.40 -9.16 20.79
C GLU A 279 12.40 -9.20 19.62
N LEU A 280 12.38 -10.26 18.81
CA LEU A 280 13.20 -10.34 17.60
C LEU A 280 12.82 -9.23 16.60
N ALA A 281 11.53 -8.96 16.36
CA ALA A 281 11.10 -7.89 15.47
C ALA A 281 11.63 -6.52 15.93
N LYS A 282 11.58 -6.22 17.22
CA LYS A 282 12.18 -4.99 17.79
C LYS A 282 13.70 -4.96 17.63
N LYS A 283 14.38 -6.06 17.93
CA LYS A 283 15.83 -6.18 17.84
C LYS A 283 16.36 -5.97 16.42
N TYR A 284 15.71 -6.56 15.43
CA TYR A 284 16.11 -6.48 14.02
C TYR A 284 15.49 -5.29 13.29
N GLY A 285 14.54 -4.57 13.91
CA GLY A 285 13.84 -3.44 13.32
C GLY A 285 12.84 -3.84 12.25
N THR A 286 12.40 -5.11 12.25
CA THR A 286 11.43 -5.66 11.31
C THR A 286 10.06 -5.04 11.54
N TRP A 287 9.40 -4.60 10.48
CA TRP A 287 8.06 -4.04 10.52
C TRP A 287 7.01 -5.14 10.66
N TYR A 288 5.90 -4.80 11.28
CA TYR A 288 4.69 -5.63 11.33
C TYR A 288 3.57 -4.94 10.54
N VAL A 289 3.00 -5.64 9.56
CA VAL A 289 1.89 -5.19 8.72
C VAL A 289 0.70 -6.11 9.00
N PRO A 290 -0.31 -5.66 9.79
CA PRO A 290 -1.24 -6.56 10.48
C PRO A 290 -2.36 -7.12 9.61
N THR A 291 -2.88 -6.37 8.63
CA THR A 291 -3.98 -6.80 7.75
C THR A 291 -5.21 -7.34 8.48
N ILE A 292 -5.66 -6.64 9.53
CA ILE A 292 -6.75 -7.12 10.40
C ILE A 292 -8.05 -7.28 9.60
N ILE A 293 -8.31 -6.33 8.68
CA ILE A 293 -9.49 -6.36 7.81
C ILE A 293 -9.54 -7.63 6.96
N ALA A 294 -8.40 -8.11 6.43
CA ALA A 294 -8.37 -9.35 5.66
C ALA A 294 -8.80 -10.55 6.51
N GLY A 295 -8.24 -10.68 7.72
CA GLY A 295 -8.64 -11.75 8.63
C GLY A 295 -10.12 -11.74 8.97
N ARG A 296 -10.69 -10.55 9.24
CA ARG A 296 -12.14 -10.40 9.48
C ARG A 296 -12.96 -10.77 8.25
N SER A 297 -12.59 -10.25 7.08
CA SER A 297 -13.32 -10.51 5.83
C SER A 297 -13.30 -11.99 5.44
N VAL A 298 -12.16 -12.66 5.62
CA VAL A 298 -12.00 -14.10 5.37
C VAL A 298 -12.89 -14.90 6.32
N ALA A 299 -12.90 -14.55 7.62
CA ALA A 299 -13.75 -15.23 8.61
C ALA A 299 -15.26 -15.02 8.33
N ASP A 300 -15.66 -13.81 7.89
CA ASP A 300 -17.04 -13.52 7.55
C ASP A 300 -17.48 -14.23 6.27
N SER A 301 -16.66 -14.26 5.24
CA SER A 301 -16.91 -15.02 4.01
C SER A 301 -17.03 -16.53 4.27
N ALA A 302 -16.26 -17.07 5.21
CA ALA A 302 -16.30 -18.48 5.58
C ALA A 302 -17.64 -18.92 6.26
N LYS A 303 -18.43 -17.97 6.74
CA LYS A 303 -19.78 -18.23 7.27
C LYS A 303 -20.81 -18.41 6.16
N ILE A 304 -20.48 -18.02 4.92
CA ILE A 304 -21.37 -18.15 3.76
C ILE A 304 -21.21 -19.56 3.19
N PRO A 305 -22.29 -20.38 3.14
CA PRO A 305 -22.20 -21.75 2.61
C PRO A 305 -21.65 -21.80 1.19
N GLY A 306 -20.60 -22.60 0.98
CA GLY A 306 -19.98 -22.81 -0.32
C GLY A 306 -19.17 -21.61 -0.86
N PHE A 307 -18.85 -20.63 -0.02
CA PHE A 307 -17.95 -19.55 -0.44
C PHE A 307 -16.52 -20.06 -0.62
N TYR A 308 -16.03 -20.87 0.30
CA TYR A 308 -14.73 -21.51 0.21
C TYR A 308 -14.83 -23.03 0.05
N PRO A 309 -13.84 -23.67 -0.57
CA PRO A 309 -13.62 -25.11 -0.46
C PRO A 309 -13.56 -25.59 0.98
N ALA A 310 -14.00 -26.83 1.23
CA ALA A 310 -14.10 -27.39 2.59
C ALA A 310 -12.79 -27.38 3.40
N VAL A 311 -11.63 -27.45 2.73
CA VAL A 311 -10.31 -27.40 3.38
C VAL A 311 -9.95 -25.99 3.88
N ILE A 312 -10.46 -24.94 3.25
CA ILE A 312 -10.18 -23.53 3.57
C ILE A 312 -11.07 -23.05 4.73
N THR A 313 -12.36 -23.41 4.72
CA THR A 313 -13.35 -22.89 5.68
C THR A 313 -12.88 -22.96 7.15
N PRO A 314 -12.37 -24.07 7.71
CA PRO A 314 -11.94 -24.13 9.10
C PRO A 314 -10.71 -23.24 9.38
N LYS A 315 -9.77 -23.10 8.42
CA LYS A 315 -8.62 -22.19 8.54
C LYS A 315 -9.11 -20.74 8.61
N ALA A 316 -10.00 -20.35 7.71
CA ALA A 316 -10.59 -19.03 7.64
C ALA A 316 -11.30 -18.60 8.93
N LEU A 317 -12.14 -19.47 9.48
CA LEU A 317 -12.87 -19.21 10.73
C LEU A 317 -11.96 -19.05 11.95
N SER A 318 -10.76 -19.62 11.92
CA SER A 318 -9.83 -19.58 13.06
C SER A 318 -8.92 -18.35 13.10
N ILE A 319 -8.71 -17.67 11.98
CA ILE A 319 -7.65 -16.65 11.80
C ILE A 319 -8.12 -15.24 12.22
N GLY A 320 -9.28 -14.81 11.77
CA GLY A 320 -9.71 -13.40 11.93
C GLY A 320 -9.63 -12.85 13.35
N PRO A 321 -10.26 -13.53 14.36
CA PRO A 321 -10.20 -13.06 15.75
C PRO A 321 -8.78 -13.04 16.33
N LYS A 322 -7.91 -13.95 15.88
CA LYS A 322 -6.53 -14.05 16.36
C LYS A 322 -5.66 -12.90 15.85
N LEU A 323 -5.80 -12.49 14.57
CA LEU A 323 -5.07 -11.38 13.98
C LEU A 323 -5.24 -10.10 14.80
N GLN A 324 -6.47 -9.74 15.12
CA GLN A 324 -6.76 -8.53 15.88
C GLN A 324 -6.21 -8.59 17.30
N ALA A 325 -6.34 -9.72 17.99
CA ALA A 325 -5.79 -9.90 19.33
C ALA A 325 -4.25 -9.86 19.34
N THR A 326 -3.61 -10.42 18.32
CA THR A 326 -2.16 -10.40 18.14
C THR A 326 -1.66 -9.00 17.84
N PHE A 327 -2.37 -8.25 16.99
CA PHE A 327 -2.05 -6.85 16.72
C PHE A 327 -2.02 -6.01 18.01
N ALA A 328 -3.05 -6.14 18.86
CA ALA A 328 -3.11 -5.42 20.13
C ALA A 328 -1.88 -5.71 21.02
N LYS A 329 -1.43 -6.97 21.07
CA LYS A 329 -0.24 -7.38 21.83
C LYS A 329 1.05 -6.79 21.22
N ALA A 330 1.21 -6.89 19.89
CA ALA A 330 2.38 -6.40 19.17
C ALA A 330 2.52 -4.88 19.30
N TYR A 331 1.39 -4.14 19.19
CA TYR A 331 1.38 -2.71 19.42
C TYR A 331 1.81 -2.36 20.86
N LYS A 332 1.22 -3.01 21.86
CA LYS A 332 1.58 -2.81 23.27
C LYS A 332 3.05 -3.17 23.58
N ALA A 333 3.60 -4.15 22.89
CA ALA A 333 5.01 -4.56 23.01
C ALA A 333 5.97 -3.58 22.33
N GLY A 334 5.49 -2.59 21.57
CA GLY A 334 6.30 -1.58 20.89
C GLY A 334 6.96 -2.08 19.60
N VAL A 335 6.37 -3.09 18.94
CA VAL A 335 6.79 -3.52 17.60
C VAL A 335 6.48 -2.40 16.60
N LYS A 336 7.37 -2.13 15.65
CA LYS A 336 7.13 -1.17 14.57
C LYS A 336 5.96 -1.63 13.69
N ILE A 337 4.95 -0.78 13.52
CA ILE A 337 3.74 -1.10 12.75
C ILE A 337 3.65 -0.18 11.55
N ALA A 338 3.40 -0.75 10.37
CA ALA A 338 2.98 -0.03 9.19
C ALA A 338 1.61 -0.53 8.74
N PHE A 339 0.79 0.39 8.25
CA PHE A 339 -0.56 0.10 7.76
C PHE A 339 -0.51 -0.79 6.53
N GLY A 340 -1.34 -1.81 6.48
CA GLY A 340 -1.54 -2.67 5.32
C GLY A 340 -2.77 -3.53 5.51
N THR A 341 -3.45 -3.87 4.41
CA THR A 341 -4.82 -4.36 4.46
C THR A 341 -5.06 -5.71 3.82
N ASP A 342 -4.19 -6.12 2.89
CA ASP A 342 -4.38 -7.29 2.04
C ASP A 342 -5.64 -7.16 1.14
N ALA A 343 -5.91 -5.91 0.65
CA ALA A 343 -6.98 -5.67 -0.32
C ALA A 343 -6.74 -6.52 -1.57
N GLY A 344 -7.78 -7.15 -2.05
CA GLY A 344 -7.76 -8.28 -2.96
C GLY A 344 -8.39 -9.51 -2.31
N VAL A 345 -8.14 -9.72 -1.02
CA VAL A 345 -8.88 -10.69 -0.19
C VAL A 345 -10.31 -10.22 0.10
N TYR A 346 -10.56 -8.97 -0.07
CA TYR A 346 -11.86 -8.31 -0.02
C TYR A 346 -11.88 -7.16 -1.05
N ALA A 347 -13.05 -6.54 -1.28
CA ALA A 347 -13.23 -5.51 -2.30
C ALA A 347 -12.40 -4.25 -2.05
N HIS A 348 -11.62 -3.82 -3.04
CA HIS A 348 -10.85 -2.58 -3.03
C HIS A 348 -11.73 -1.35 -2.73
N GLY A 349 -11.13 -0.32 -2.12
CA GLY A 349 -11.83 0.88 -1.67
C GLY A 349 -12.39 0.79 -0.24
N LYS A 350 -12.32 -0.38 0.40
CA LYS A 350 -12.67 -0.61 1.82
C LYS A 350 -11.45 -0.61 2.74
N ASN A 351 -10.26 -0.35 2.22
CA ASN A 351 -8.98 -0.35 2.94
C ASN A 351 -9.02 0.51 4.21
N TRP A 352 -9.81 1.60 4.21
CA TRP A 352 -9.96 2.50 5.35
C TRP A 352 -10.50 1.83 6.63
N LEU A 353 -11.18 0.68 6.51
CA LEU A 353 -11.68 -0.07 7.67
C LEU A 353 -10.54 -0.58 8.56
N GLU A 354 -9.34 -0.75 8.03
CA GLU A 354 -8.17 -1.13 8.83
C GLU A 354 -7.87 -0.10 9.92
N PHE A 355 -8.05 1.22 9.64
CA PHE A 355 -7.95 2.26 10.68
C PHE A 355 -8.90 1.99 11.85
N THR A 356 -10.14 1.64 11.55
CA THR A 356 -11.15 1.31 12.56
C THR A 356 -10.70 0.14 13.42
N TYR A 357 -10.23 -0.92 12.78
CA TYR A 357 -9.82 -2.14 13.49
C TYR A 357 -8.53 -1.96 14.30
N MET A 358 -7.60 -1.13 13.84
CA MET A 358 -6.41 -0.75 14.61
C MET A 358 -6.81 0.02 15.87
N VAL A 359 -7.75 0.96 15.76
CA VAL A 359 -8.23 1.77 16.89
C VAL A 359 -9.06 0.92 17.85
N GLU A 360 -9.95 0.05 17.38
CA GLU A 360 -10.68 -0.92 18.20
C GLU A 360 -9.74 -1.81 19.01
N SER A 361 -8.54 -2.06 18.50
CA SER A 361 -7.50 -2.88 19.15
C SER A 361 -6.62 -2.10 20.14
N GLY A 362 -6.94 -0.82 20.39
CA GLY A 362 -6.28 0.02 21.39
C GLY A 362 -5.17 0.94 20.86
N MET A 363 -4.97 1.04 19.55
CA MET A 363 -4.06 2.03 18.95
C MET A 363 -4.77 3.40 18.92
N PRO A 364 -4.16 4.50 19.39
CA PRO A 364 -4.73 5.83 19.24
C PRO A 364 -4.93 6.20 17.76
N ALA A 365 -6.00 6.94 17.44
CA ALA A 365 -6.32 7.34 16.07
C ALA A 365 -5.15 8.06 15.36
N MET A 366 -4.44 8.95 16.06
CA MET A 366 -3.25 9.62 15.51
C MET A 366 -2.14 8.62 15.12
N GLU A 367 -1.92 7.59 15.93
CA GLU A 367 -0.90 6.57 15.64
C GLU A 367 -1.32 5.68 14.45
N ALA A 368 -2.62 5.37 14.32
CA ALA A 368 -3.14 4.66 13.16
C ALA A 368 -2.97 5.49 11.86
N ILE A 369 -3.21 6.80 11.90
CA ILE A 369 -2.95 7.71 10.78
C ILE A 369 -1.45 7.75 10.43
N LYS A 370 -0.57 7.82 11.46
CA LYS A 370 0.88 7.77 11.24
C LYS A 370 1.33 6.42 10.69
N ALA A 371 0.69 5.31 11.06
CA ALA A 371 0.99 3.99 10.49
C ALA A 371 0.74 3.96 8.97
N ALA A 372 -0.30 4.64 8.47
CA ALA A 372 -0.63 4.76 7.04
C ALA A 372 0.09 5.93 6.33
N THR A 373 0.94 6.68 7.00
CA THR A 373 1.63 7.84 6.43
C THR A 373 3.13 7.75 6.67
N MET A 374 3.68 8.36 7.72
CA MET A 374 5.13 8.39 7.96
C MET A 374 5.76 7.01 8.17
N GLN A 375 5.07 6.10 8.86
CA GLN A 375 5.62 4.76 9.12
C GLN A 375 5.59 3.89 7.86
N ALA A 376 4.53 3.96 7.08
CA ALA A 376 4.47 3.31 5.77
C ALA A 376 5.54 3.86 4.81
N ALA A 377 5.76 5.19 4.82
CA ALA A 377 6.82 5.81 4.02
C ALA A 377 8.22 5.36 4.47
N ASP A 378 8.46 5.15 5.77
CA ASP A 378 9.73 4.62 6.29
C ASP A 378 9.93 3.14 5.89
N LEU A 379 8.88 2.33 6.01
CA LEU A 379 8.90 0.93 5.52
C LEU A 379 9.27 0.87 4.03
N LEU A 380 8.74 1.76 3.19
CA LEU A 380 9.10 1.84 1.76
C LEU A 380 10.47 2.46 1.48
N GLY A 381 11.09 3.15 2.46
CA GLY A 381 12.30 3.96 2.25
C GLY A 381 12.04 5.26 1.49
N MET A 382 10.82 5.78 1.60
CA MET A 382 10.36 6.97 0.90
C MET A 382 10.04 8.15 1.83
N LYS A 383 10.43 8.08 3.11
CA LYS A 383 10.08 9.09 4.11
C LYS A 383 10.57 10.51 3.79
N ASP A 384 11.60 10.64 2.97
CA ASP A 384 12.10 11.94 2.54
C ASP A 384 11.21 12.57 1.44
N LYS A 385 10.35 11.77 0.78
CA LYS A 385 9.48 12.21 -0.32
C LYS A 385 7.99 12.13 0.01
N LEU A 386 7.57 11.25 0.93
CA LEU A 386 6.18 10.90 1.21
C LEU A 386 5.89 10.88 2.71
N GLY A 387 4.63 10.66 3.05
CA GLY A 387 4.15 10.35 4.40
C GLY A 387 3.96 11.56 5.31
N SER A 388 4.27 12.78 4.89
CA SER A 388 3.94 13.98 5.67
C SER A 388 3.69 15.19 4.76
N ILE A 389 2.88 16.14 5.24
CA ILE A 389 2.70 17.45 4.62
C ILE A 389 3.83 18.34 5.12
N THR A 390 4.94 18.36 4.36
CA THR A 390 6.18 19.08 4.67
C THR A 390 6.73 19.68 3.40
N VAL A 391 7.28 20.90 3.47
CA VAL A 391 7.88 21.58 2.32
C VAL A 391 8.97 20.71 1.68
N GLY A 392 8.93 20.63 0.35
CA GLY A 392 9.84 19.82 -0.47
C GLY A 392 9.37 18.38 -0.72
N LYS A 393 8.37 17.88 0.00
CA LYS A 393 7.78 16.55 -0.27
C LYS A 393 6.75 16.60 -1.39
N LEU A 394 6.46 15.43 -1.95
CA LEU A 394 5.42 15.27 -2.97
C LEU A 394 4.05 15.66 -2.39
N ALA A 395 3.26 16.33 -3.20
CA ALA A 395 1.91 16.75 -2.85
C ALA A 395 0.92 15.60 -3.02
N ASP A 396 1.02 14.63 -2.11
CA ASP A 396 0.08 13.55 -1.91
C ASP A 396 -0.76 13.92 -0.68
N ILE A 397 -2.03 14.31 -0.89
CA ILE A 397 -2.88 14.92 0.14
C ILE A 397 -4.29 14.35 0.04
N VAL A 398 -4.87 14.02 1.18
CA VAL A 398 -6.25 13.53 1.31
C VAL A 398 -7.01 14.40 2.30
N ALA A 399 -8.29 14.67 2.02
CA ALA A 399 -9.18 15.27 3.00
C ALA A 399 -10.42 14.40 3.23
N VAL A 400 -10.85 14.38 4.48
CA VAL A 400 -12.07 13.69 4.93
C VAL A 400 -13.06 14.66 5.54
N ASP A 401 -14.35 14.32 5.45
CA ASP A 401 -15.41 15.06 6.13
C ASP A 401 -15.52 14.58 7.57
N GLY A 402 -15.23 15.48 8.51
CA GLY A 402 -15.25 15.21 9.95
C GLY A 402 -13.87 15.20 10.59
N ASP A 403 -13.80 14.75 11.85
CA ASP A 403 -12.58 14.68 12.65
C ASP A 403 -12.22 13.24 12.97
N PRO A 404 -11.20 12.65 12.30
CA PRO A 404 -10.80 11.25 12.51
C PRO A 404 -10.18 11.00 13.89
N LEU A 405 -9.80 12.04 14.63
CA LEU A 405 -9.30 11.88 15.99
C LEU A 405 -10.43 11.71 17.01
N GLN A 406 -11.65 12.16 16.67
CA GLN A 406 -12.86 11.94 17.46
C GLN A 406 -13.62 10.68 17.02
N ASP A 407 -13.70 10.45 15.70
CA ASP A 407 -14.35 9.29 15.09
C ASP A 407 -13.52 8.79 13.90
N ILE A 408 -12.78 7.73 14.12
CA ILE A 408 -11.90 7.15 13.09
C ILE A 408 -12.68 6.65 11.86
N GLN A 409 -13.97 6.38 11.97
CA GLN A 409 -14.80 5.95 10.82
C GLN A 409 -14.96 7.06 9.79
N THR A 410 -14.67 8.31 10.13
CA THR A 410 -14.62 9.42 9.17
C THR A 410 -13.54 9.24 8.09
N MET A 411 -12.55 8.35 8.30
CA MET A 411 -11.59 7.95 7.25
C MET A 411 -12.29 7.34 6.03
N GLY A 412 -13.50 6.80 6.16
CA GLY A 412 -14.33 6.37 5.05
C GLY A 412 -15.02 7.50 4.27
N LYS A 413 -14.97 8.75 4.76
CA LYS A 413 -15.65 9.91 4.16
C LYS A 413 -14.68 10.80 3.38
N VAL A 414 -13.89 10.19 2.48
CA VAL A 414 -12.91 10.91 1.66
C VAL A 414 -13.64 11.85 0.69
N SER A 415 -13.39 13.15 0.80
CA SER A 415 -13.95 14.20 -0.04
C SER A 415 -12.93 14.79 -1.03
N PHE A 416 -11.63 14.64 -0.76
CA PHE A 416 -10.57 15.15 -1.62
C PHE A 416 -9.40 14.18 -1.70
N VAL A 417 -8.84 14.01 -2.91
CA VAL A 417 -7.62 13.20 -3.16
C VAL A 417 -6.74 13.94 -4.15
N MET A 418 -5.51 14.20 -3.75
CA MET A 418 -4.43 14.72 -4.58
C MET A 418 -3.24 13.75 -4.54
N LYS A 419 -2.66 13.44 -5.70
CA LYS A 419 -1.43 12.65 -5.84
C LYS A 419 -0.49 13.37 -6.82
N ASP A 420 0.77 13.53 -6.45
CA ASP A 420 1.77 14.25 -7.26
C ASP A 420 1.29 15.66 -7.69
N GLY A 421 0.54 16.37 -6.81
CA GLY A 421 -0.02 17.69 -7.11
C GLY A 421 -1.26 17.69 -8.02
N LEU A 422 -1.67 16.53 -8.54
CA LEU A 422 -2.84 16.38 -9.40
C LEU A 422 -4.07 15.97 -8.59
N VAL A 423 -5.18 16.66 -8.78
CA VAL A 423 -6.46 16.38 -8.11
C VAL A 423 -7.18 15.25 -8.82
N PHE A 424 -7.46 14.16 -8.12
CA PHE A 424 -8.21 13.00 -8.62
C PHE A 424 -9.66 12.98 -8.13
N LYS A 425 -9.91 13.51 -6.92
CA LYS A 425 -11.24 13.62 -6.31
C LYS A 425 -11.38 14.98 -5.64
N ASN A 426 -12.50 15.64 -5.87
CA ASN A 426 -12.90 16.84 -5.13
C ASN A 426 -14.43 16.92 -5.12
N THR A 427 -15.04 16.54 -4.02
CA THR A 427 -16.50 16.62 -3.82
C THR A 427 -16.92 17.85 -2.99
N THR A 428 -15.94 18.68 -2.56
CA THR A 428 -16.20 19.89 -1.78
C THR A 428 -16.57 21.08 -2.67
N ALA A 429 -16.18 21.06 -3.97
CA ALA A 429 -16.60 22.06 -4.92
C ALA A 429 -18.08 21.87 -5.21
N ASN A 430 -18.90 22.90 -5.00
CA ASN A 430 -20.25 22.97 -5.52
C ASN A 430 -20.15 22.82 -7.06
N LEU A 431 -20.45 21.65 -7.59
CA LEU A 431 -20.66 21.48 -9.02
C LEU A 431 -21.81 22.40 -9.37
N PRO A 432 -21.65 23.30 -10.37
CA PRO A 432 -22.79 24.01 -10.91
C PRO A 432 -23.79 22.93 -11.34
N THR A 433 -25.00 22.96 -10.77
CA THR A 433 -26.10 22.12 -11.22
C THR A 433 -26.28 22.39 -12.71
N VAL A 434 -25.92 21.44 -13.55
CA VAL A 434 -26.33 21.44 -14.96
C VAL A 434 -27.82 21.31 -14.91
N LYS A 435 -28.53 22.45 -15.09
CA LYS A 435 -29.94 22.41 -15.40
C LYS A 435 -30.04 21.76 -16.77
N ASN A 436 -30.60 20.57 -16.81
CA ASN A 436 -31.12 20.00 -18.06
C ASN A 436 -32.31 20.85 -18.44
N ASP A 437 -32.11 21.73 -19.41
CA ASP A 437 -33.19 22.36 -20.17
C ASP A 437 -33.68 21.39 -21.24
#